data_141d7d812237aac13e897a74f6b7502e
#
_entry.id   141d7d812237aac13e897a74f6b7502e
#
_cell.length_a   1.000
_cell.length_b   1.000
_cell.length_c   1.000
_cell.angle_alpha   90.00
_cell.angle_beta   90.00
_cell.angle_gamma   90.00
#
_symmetry.space_group_name_H-M   'P 1'
#
loop_
_entity.id
_entity.type
_entity.pdbx_description
1 polymer ?
#
loop_
_entity_poly.entity_id
_entity_poly.type
_entity_poly.pdbx_seq_one_letter_code
_entity_poly.pdbx_strand_id
1 'polypeptide(L)'
;FLTTENNHQDGLLDGYDASALINVMRSLKPVIVVDESHNAETALSVEMLKNLNPNFILDLTATPKNNSNIISYVDAMQLKKQHMVKLPVIVSNHHDKHKVIEEALILRQQLENIAIQQQNEGGRYIRPIILFQAQAKTADDNTTFEKIKEFLISVSVPAEQIKIKTAQINELKNIDLLSPDCPVRYIITVNALKEGWDCPFAYILASLADKSSPVDVEQILGRVLRMPHVQQHGHDLL
;
A
#
# COMPACT_ATOMS: atom_id res chain seq x y z
N PHE A 1 -11.22 -2.64 -23.11
CA PHE A 1 -12.52 -2.16 -23.60
C PHE A 1 -12.37 -1.05 -24.64
N LEU A 2 -11.39 -0.19 -24.55
CA LEU A 2 -11.05 0.84 -25.52
C LEU A 2 -9.91 0.36 -26.39
N THR A 3 -10.10 -0.71 -27.11
CA THR A 3 -9.08 -1.24 -28.01
C THR A 3 -9.27 -0.72 -29.40
N THR A 4 -8.20 -0.51 -30.11
CA THR A 4 -8.22 -0.19 -31.55
C THR A 4 -8.81 -1.33 -32.37
N GLU A 5 -8.90 -2.54 -31.79
CA GLU A 5 -9.54 -3.71 -32.40
C GLU A 5 -11.04 -3.56 -32.66
N ASN A 6 -11.72 -2.69 -31.91
CA ASN A 6 -13.11 -2.36 -32.20
C ASN A 6 -13.26 -1.54 -33.48
N ASN A 7 -12.18 -1.11 -34.04
CA ASN A 7 -12.12 -0.34 -35.26
C ASN A 7 -11.57 -1.24 -36.37
N HIS A 8 -12.33 -2.17 -36.85
CA HIS A 8 -11.93 -3.21 -37.81
C HIS A 8 -11.53 -2.70 -39.22
N GLN A 9 -11.24 -1.44 -39.38
CA GLN A 9 -10.92 -0.87 -40.68
C GLN A 9 -9.52 -0.28 -40.72
N ASP A 10 -8.76 -0.67 -41.73
CA ASP A 10 -7.50 -0.02 -42.05
C ASP A 10 -7.72 1.45 -42.41
N GLY A 11 -6.84 2.33 -42.00
CA GLY A 11 -6.94 3.76 -42.32
C GLY A 11 -7.89 4.56 -41.43
N LEU A 12 -8.18 4.08 -40.26
CA LEU A 12 -9.16 4.64 -39.32
C LEU A 12 -9.01 6.10 -38.92
N LEU A 13 -7.91 6.73 -39.22
CA LEU A 13 -7.76 8.15 -38.96
C LEU A 13 -8.42 9.02 -40.02
N ASP A 14 -8.63 8.48 -41.20
CA ASP A 14 -9.20 9.23 -42.34
C ASP A 14 -10.65 8.81 -42.65
N GLY A 15 -11.03 7.56 -42.47
CA GLY A 15 -12.34 7.02 -42.71
C GLY A 15 -12.88 6.23 -41.54
N TYR A 16 -12.67 6.72 -40.32
CA TYR A 16 -12.98 6.00 -39.11
C TYR A 16 -14.47 5.81 -38.87
N ASP A 17 -14.80 4.69 -38.27
CA ASP A 17 -16.14 4.46 -37.77
C ASP A 17 -16.45 5.43 -36.62
N ALA A 18 -17.27 6.42 -36.87
CA ALA A 18 -17.66 7.43 -35.91
C ALA A 18 -18.44 6.87 -34.71
N SER A 19 -18.98 5.65 -34.84
CA SER A 19 -19.70 4.96 -33.76
C SER A 19 -18.76 4.20 -32.80
N ALA A 20 -17.53 3.93 -33.21
CA ALA A 20 -16.56 3.28 -32.35
C ALA A 20 -16.18 4.19 -31.18
N LEU A 21 -16.28 3.67 -29.93
CA LEU A 21 -16.10 4.44 -28.71
C LEU A 21 -14.76 5.18 -28.66
N ILE A 22 -13.68 4.53 -29.12
CA ILE A 22 -12.36 5.15 -29.16
C ILE A 22 -12.31 6.40 -30.04
N ASN A 23 -12.99 6.38 -31.19
CA ASN A 23 -13.04 7.50 -32.12
C ASN A 23 -13.91 8.65 -31.61
N VAL A 24 -15.01 8.33 -30.93
CA VAL A 24 -15.82 9.33 -30.22
C VAL A 24 -15.00 10.02 -29.14
N MET A 25 -14.33 9.27 -28.28
CA MET A 25 -13.47 9.84 -27.23
C MET A 25 -12.34 10.69 -27.81
N ARG A 26 -11.71 10.21 -28.87
CA ARG A 26 -10.64 10.90 -29.59
C ARG A 26 -11.09 12.24 -30.19
N SER A 27 -12.30 12.29 -30.75
CA SER A 27 -12.86 13.52 -31.32
C SER A 27 -13.16 14.59 -30.27
N LEU A 28 -13.45 14.17 -29.04
CA LEU A 28 -13.69 15.05 -27.88
C LEU A 28 -12.41 15.67 -27.31
N LYS A 29 -11.23 15.17 -27.71
CA LYS A 29 -9.93 15.61 -27.17
C LYS A 29 -9.94 15.68 -25.63
N PRO A 30 -10.09 14.57 -24.93
CA PRO A 30 -10.36 14.55 -23.51
C PRO A 30 -9.20 15.11 -22.68
N VAL A 31 -9.50 15.53 -21.45
CA VAL A 31 -8.53 15.61 -20.37
C VAL A 31 -8.45 14.23 -19.77
N ILE A 32 -7.24 13.68 -19.64
CA ILE A 32 -7.00 12.37 -19.07
C ILE A 32 -6.30 12.54 -17.71
N VAL A 33 -6.81 11.87 -16.69
CA VAL A 33 -6.14 11.75 -15.39
C VAL A 33 -5.62 10.33 -15.27
N VAL A 34 -4.32 10.17 -15.05
CA VAL A 34 -3.64 8.88 -14.87
C VAL A 34 -3.21 8.80 -13.41
N ASP A 35 -3.90 7.96 -12.64
CA ASP A 35 -3.52 7.66 -11.28
C ASP A 35 -2.43 6.57 -11.25
N GLU A 36 -1.45 6.71 -10.35
CA GLU A 36 -0.28 5.84 -10.26
C GLU A 36 0.42 5.69 -11.63
N SER A 37 0.75 6.79 -12.27
CA SER A 37 1.23 6.84 -13.66
C SER A 37 2.49 6.00 -13.92
N HIS A 38 3.27 5.67 -12.88
CA HIS A 38 4.39 4.72 -12.98
C HIS A 38 3.96 3.31 -13.45
N ASN A 39 2.69 2.92 -13.25
CA ASN A 39 2.13 1.66 -13.77
C ASN A 39 1.73 1.74 -15.25
N ALA A 40 1.57 2.95 -15.79
CA ALA A 40 1.16 3.20 -17.16
C ALA A 40 2.35 3.45 -18.13
N GLU A 41 3.53 2.97 -17.79
CA GLU A 41 4.79 3.26 -18.51
C GLU A 41 5.11 2.29 -19.65
N THR A 42 4.32 1.24 -19.82
CA THR A 42 4.53 0.31 -20.94
C THR A 42 4.32 1.03 -22.28
N ALA A 43 5.05 0.61 -23.32
CA ALA A 43 4.89 1.17 -24.66
C ALA A 43 3.42 1.14 -25.12
N LEU A 44 2.70 0.06 -24.79
CA LEU A 44 1.29 -0.11 -25.08
C LEU A 44 0.40 0.91 -24.35
N SER A 45 0.65 1.16 -23.07
CA SER A 45 -0.11 2.14 -22.28
C SER A 45 0.10 3.57 -22.80
N VAL A 46 1.34 3.91 -23.14
CA VAL A 46 1.67 5.22 -23.73
C VAL A 46 1.01 5.39 -25.09
N GLU A 47 1.01 4.35 -25.92
CA GLU A 47 0.34 4.36 -27.21
C GLU A 47 -1.17 4.53 -27.06
N MET A 48 -1.79 3.80 -26.14
CA MET A 48 -3.21 3.94 -25.83
C MET A 48 -3.58 5.38 -25.44
N LEU A 49 -2.79 6.00 -24.56
CA LEU A 49 -3.00 7.39 -24.17
C LEU A 49 -2.89 8.35 -25.36
N LYS A 50 -1.89 8.15 -26.23
CA LYS A 50 -1.73 8.94 -27.47
C LYS A 50 -2.90 8.76 -28.42
N ASN A 51 -3.41 7.52 -28.53
CA ASN A 51 -4.55 7.20 -29.40
C ASN A 51 -5.85 7.90 -29.00
N LEU A 52 -5.99 8.29 -27.73
CA LEU A 52 -7.12 9.10 -27.27
C LEU A 52 -7.02 10.59 -27.67
N ASN A 53 -5.89 11.02 -28.25
CA ASN A 53 -5.66 12.41 -28.70
C ASN A 53 -6.04 13.46 -27.63
N PRO A 54 -5.50 13.37 -26.39
CA PRO A 54 -5.92 14.23 -25.30
C PRO A 54 -5.45 15.68 -25.49
N ASN A 55 -6.22 16.62 -25.00
CA ASN A 55 -5.80 18.01 -24.85
C ASN A 55 -4.80 18.19 -23.71
N PHE A 56 -4.94 17.39 -22.65
CA PHE A 56 -4.12 17.46 -21.45
C PHE A 56 -4.08 16.11 -20.75
N ILE A 57 -2.92 15.75 -20.22
CA ILE A 57 -2.74 14.56 -19.36
C ILE A 57 -2.26 15.05 -18.02
N LEU A 58 -2.98 14.71 -16.95
CA LEU A 58 -2.59 14.93 -15.57
C LEU A 58 -2.16 13.61 -14.95
N ASP A 59 -0.87 13.50 -14.62
CA ASP A 59 -0.33 12.36 -13.92
C ASP A 59 -0.37 12.60 -12.41
N LEU A 60 -0.94 11.67 -11.67
CA LEU A 60 -0.90 11.60 -10.21
C LEU A 60 0.07 10.48 -9.82
N THR A 61 1.16 10.83 -9.17
CA THR A 61 2.18 9.83 -8.77
C THR A 61 3.00 10.33 -7.59
N ALA A 62 3.41 9.41 -6.72
CA ALA A 62 4.38 9.68 -5.66
C ALA A 62 5.83 9.71 -6.20
N THR A 63 6.07 9.08 -7.36
CA THR A 63 7.40 8.89 -7.96
C THR A 63 7.47 9.50 -9.37
N PRO A 64 7.48 10.86 -9.50
CA PRO A 64 7.52 11.51 -10.79
C PRO A 64 8.85 11.23 -11.50
N LYS A 65 8.83 11.17 -12.83
CA LYS A 65 10.06 11.03 -13.65
C LYS A 65 10.86 12.32 -13.66
N ASN A 66 12.15 12.20 -13.91
CA ASN A 66 13.08 13.36 -13.98
C ASN A 66 12.70 14.38 -15.06
N ASN A 67 11.96 13.98 -16.09
CA ASN A 67 11.49 14.82 -17.19
C ASN A 67 10.01 15.22 -17.06
N SER A 68 9.37 14.96 -15.92
CA SER A 68 7.98 15.35 -15.68
C SER A 68 7.88 16.85 -15.44
N ASN A 69 6.83 17.46 -16.00
CA ASN A 69 6.46 18.84 -15.68
C ASN A 69 5.62 18.86 -14.40
N ILE A 70 6.28 19.08 -13.25
CA ILE A 70 5.65 19.05 -11.95
C ILE A 70 4.90 20.36 -11.71
N ILE A 71 3.58 20.30 -11.66
CA ILE A 71 2.70 21.46 -11.40
C ILE A 71 2.31 21.62 -9.93
N SER A 72 2.36 20.54 -9.16
CA SER A 72 2.14 20.56 -7.71
C SER A 72 2.92 19.44 -7.04
N TYR A 73 3.52 19.72 -5.90
CA TYR A 73 4.26 18.75 -5.10
C TYR A 73 3.98 18.96 -3.62
N VAL A 74 3.69 17.87 -2.93
CA VAL A 74 3.48 17.86 -1.48
C VAL A 74 4.51 16.94 -0.86
N ASP A 75 5.40 17.46 -0.03
CA ASP A 75 6.43 16.68 0.64
C ASP A 75 5.92 16.01 1.94
N ALA A 76 6.68 15.04 2.43
CA ALA A 76 6.34 14.29 3.65
C ALA A 76 6.24 15.19 4.90
N MET A 77 7.00 16.29 4.96
CA MET A 77 6.96 17.22 6.08
C MET A 77 5.69 18.07 6.08
N GLN A 78 5.17 18.43 4.90
CA GLN A 78 3.88 19.07 4.76
C GLN A 78 2.75 18.14 5.21
N LEU A 79 2.80 16.86 4.80
CA LEU A 79 1.85 15.85 5.26
C LEU A 79 1.92 15.63 6.78
N LYS A 80 3.12 15.62 7.36
CA LYS A 80 3.30 15.54 8.82
C LYS A 80 2.65 16.73 9.54
N LYS A 81 2.84 17.95 9.05
CA LYS A 81 2.23 19.16 9.63
C LYS A 81 0.69 19.12 9.61
N GLN A 82 0.11 18.38 8.68
CA GLN A 82 -1.33 18.16 8.56
C GLN A 82 -1.79 16.88 9.28
N HIS A 83 -0.92 16.24 10.08
CA HIS A 83 -1.19 15.00 10.79
C HIS A 83 -1.71 13.87 9.89
N MET A 84 -1.23 13.80 8.65
CA MET A 84 -1.63 12.77 7.69
C MET A 84 -0.71 11.55 7.73
N VAL A 85 0.56 11.73 8.17
CA VAL A 85 1.56 10.66 8.18
C VAL A 85 2.32 10.60 9.51
N LYS A 86 2.68 9.36 9.88
CA LYS A 86 3.56 9.04 11.01
C LYS A 86 5.01 9.28 10.61
N LEU A 87 5.71 10.15 11.29
CA LEU A 87 7.12 10.44 11.12
C LEU A 87 7.74 10.78 12.49
N PRO A 88 8.98 10.36 12.80
CA PRO A 88 9.96 9.76 11.90
C PRO A 88 9.74 8.27 11.64
N VAL A 89 10.35 7.75 10.57
CA VAL A 89 10.47 6.31 10.32
C VAL A 89 11.77 5.82 10.95
N ILE A 90 11.68 4.80 11.80
CA ILE A 90 12.84 4.15 12.40
C ILE A 90 13.07 2.84 11.65
N VAL A 91 14.27 2.65 11.12
CA VAL A 91 14.63 1.45 10.35
C VAL A 91 15.67 0.66 11.12
N SER A 92 15.37 -0.61 11.41
CA SER A 92 16.32 -1.60 11.95
C SER A 92 16.56 -2.69 10.91
N ASN A 93 17.81 -3.16 10.81
CA ASN A 93 18.17 -4.23 9.89
C ASN A 93 18.87 -5.35 10.65
N HIS A 94 18.40 -6.59 10.48
CA HIS A 94 18.95 -7.79 11.11
C HIS A 94 19.15 -8.88 10.07
N HIS A 95 20.23 -9.63 10.20
CA HIS A 95 20.49 -10.81 9.36
C HIS A 95 19.63 -12.01 9.76
N ASP A 96 19.28 -12.09 11.04
CA ASP A 96 18.43 -13.16 11.58
C ASP A 96 16.94 -12.76 11.52
N LYS A 97 16.16 -13.53 10.76
CA LYS A 97 14.73 -13.31 10.58
C LYS A 97 13.92 -13.54 11.86
N HIS A 98 14.34 -14.46 12.73
CA HIS A 98 13.70 -14.65 14.03
C HIS A 98 13.83 -13.40 14.90
N LYS A 99 15.02 -12.80 14.89
CA LYS A 99 15.28 -11.56 15.61
C LYS A 99 14.42 -10.40 15.14
N VAL A 100 14.17 -10.30 13.82
CA VAL A 100 13.23 -9.30 13.26
C VAL A 100 11.84 -9.48 13.85
N ILE A 101 11.35 -10.73 13.94
CA ILE A 101 10.02 -11.01 14.49
C ILE A 101 9.97 -10.68 15.98
N GLU A 102 10.96 -11.14 16.77
CA GLU A 102 11.01 -10.90 18.21
C GLU A 102 11.04 -9.40 18.55
N GLU A 103 11.88 -8.62 17.87
CA GLU A 103 11.94 -7.17 18.08
C GLU A 103 10.64 -6.47 17.67
N ALA A 104 10.02 -6.90 16.58
CA ALA A 104 8.72 -6.38 16.19
C ALA A 104 7.64 -6.64 17.25
N LEU A 105 7.64 -7.84 17.87
CA LEU A 105 6.72 -8.19 18.96
C LEU A 105 6.93 -7.30 20.19
N ILE A 106 8.20 -7.10 20.60
CA ILE A 106 8.55 -6.22 21.72
C ILE A 106 8.10 -4.79 21.46
N LEU A 107 8.44 -4.26 20.29
CA LEU A 107 8.07 -2.90 19.91
C LEU A 107 6.53 -2.71 19.86
N ARG A 108 5.81 -3.68 19.30
CA ARG A 108 4.34 -3.63 19.29
C ARG A 108 3.78 -3.56 20.71
N GLN A 109 4.30 -4.37 21.63
CA GLN A 109 3.85 -4.36 23.02
C GLN A 109 4.11 -3.02 23.70
N GLN A 110 5.27 -2.42 23.45
CA GLN A 110 5.59 -1.08 23.96
C GLN A 110 4.62 -0.02 23.43
N LEU A 111 4.37 -0.03 22.12
CA LEU A 111 3.42 0.89 21.49
C LEU A 111 1.99 0.69 22.01
N GLU A 112 1.56 -0.56 22.24
CA GLU A 112 0.22 -0.84 22.80
C GLU A 112 0.09 -0.30 24.23
N ASN A 113 1.13 -0.45 25.06
CA ASN A 113 1.13 0.12 26.41
C ASN A 113 1.00 1.66 26.39
N ILE A 114 1.73 2.32 25.50
CA ILE A 114 1.63 3.79 25.29
C ILE A 114 0.23 4.17 24.82
N ALA A 115 -0.33 3.41 23.86
CA ALA A 115 -1.68 3.68 23.33
C ALA A 115 -2.76 3.52 24.41
N ILE A 116 -2.66 2.51 25.27
CA ILE A 116 -3.56 2.31 26.42
C ILE A 116 -3.45 3.46 27.42
N GLN A 117 -2.22 3.87 27.76
CA GLN A 117 -2.01 5.01 28.65
C GLN A 117 -2.64 6.28 28.07
N GLN A 118 -2.37 6.59 26.78
CA GLN A 118 -2.96 7.75 26.12
C GLN A 118 -4.49 7.69 26.09
N GLN A 119 -5.07 6.51 25.86
CA GLN A 119 -6.52 6.35 25.89
C GLN A 119 -7.10 6.62 27.29
N ASN A 120 -6.45 6.18 28.36
CA ASN A 120 -6.83 6.45 29.74
C ASN A 120 -6.76 7.95 30.10
N GLU A 121 -5.89 8.70 29.42
CA GLU A 121 -5.76 10.16 29.55
C GLU A 121 -6.75 10.92 28.65
N GLY A 122 -7.71 10.23 28.02
CA GLY A 122 -8.76 10.83 27.19
C GLY A 122 -8.43 10.88 25.68
N GLY A 123 -7.33 10.25 25.26
CA GLY A 123 -6.98 10.10 23.85
C GLY A 123 -7.86 9.08 23.13
N ARG A 124 -7.77 9.07 21.80
CA ARG A 124 -8.51 8.10 20.97
C ARG A 124 -7.90 6.71 21.06
N TYR A 125 -8.75 5.72 20.83
CA TYR A 125 -8.33 4.33 20.72
C TYR A 125 -7.36 4.12 19.57
N ILE A 126 -6.23 3.50 19.88
CA ILE A 126 -5.21 3.05 18.92
C ILE A 126 -4.80 1.63 19.30
N ARG A 127 -4.73 0.75 18.32
CA ARG A 127 -4.23 -0.61 18.47
C ARG A 127 -3.09 -0.85 17.47
N PRO A 128 -1.82 -0.80 17.92
CA PRO A 128 -0.68 -1.05 17.04
C PRO A 128 -0.70 -2.45 16.44
N ILE A 129 -0.64 -2.50 15.11
CA ILE A 129 -0.62 -3.74 14.33
C ILE A 129 0.75 -3.89 13.68
N ILE A 130 1.29 -5.12 13.70
CA ILE A 130 2.44 -5.50 12.90
C ILE A 130 1.98 -6.03 11.55
N LEU A 131 2.59 -5.51 10.50
CA LEU A 131 2.49 -6.04 9.16
C LEU A 131 3.74 -6.85 8.86
N PHE A 132 3.60 -8.18 8.77
CA PHE A 132 4.68 -9.07 8.34
C PHE A 132 4.63 -9.26 6.83
N GLN A 133 5.73 -8.96 6.14
CA GLN A 133 5.91 -9.28 4.74
C GLN A 133 6.69 -10.59 4.64
N ALA A 134 5.99 -11.67 4.30
CA ALA A 134 6.54 -13.00 4.10
C ALA A 134 7.12 -13.18 2.69
N GLN A 135 8.01 -14.17 2.55
CA GLN A 135 8.52 -14.61 1.26
C GLN A 135 7.47 -15.45 0.50
N ALA A 136 7.52 -15.38 -0.83
CA ALA A 136 6.81 -16.33 -1.66
C ALA A 136 7.43 -17.73 -1.50
N LYS A 137 6.60 -18.78 -1.59
CA LYS A 137 7.06 -20.18 -1.49
C LYS A 137 7.74 -20.61 -2.79
N THR A 138 9.04 -20.27 -2.93
CA THR A 138 9.85 -20.64 -4.11
C THR A 138 10.99 -21.60 -3.78
N ALA A 139 11.36 -21.75 -2.51
CA ALA A 139 12.39 -22.66 -2.00
C ALA A 139 12.03 -23.11 -0.58
N ASP A 140 12.62 -24.24 -0.13
CA ASP A 140 12.26 -24.87 1.15
C ASP A 140 12.71 -24.05 2.39
N ASP A 141 13.73 -23.22 2.25
CA ASP A 141 14.28 -22.38 3.33
C ASP A 141 13.58 -21.01 3.44
N ASN A 142 12.68 -20.68 2.51
CA ASN A 142 11.97 -19.41 2.53
C ASN A 142 11.12 -19.24 3.80
N THR A 143 11.10 -18.02 4.32
CA THR A 143 10.22 -17.64 5.43
C THR A 143 8.82 -17.35 4.89
N THR A 144 8.03 -18.40 4.75
CA THR A 144 6.64 -18.33 4.25
C THR A 144 5.69 -17.80 5.32
N PHE A 145 4.47 -17.45 4.91
CA PHE A 145 3.44 -16.98 5.84
C PHE A 145 3.05 -18.06 6.84
N GLU A 146 3.12 -19.34 6.47
CA GLU A 146 2.87 -20.48 7.38
C GLU A 146 3.90 -20.50 8.50
N LYS A 147 5.20 -20.43 8.19
CA LYS A 147 6.28 -20.43 9.17
C LYS A 147 6.16 -19.26 10.15
N ILE A 148 5.80 -18.07 9.66
CA ILE A 148 5.58 -16.91 10.53
C ILE A 148 4.40 -17.16 11.47
N LYS A 149 3.27 -17.68 10.96
CA LYS A 149 2.11 -18.00 11.78
C LYS A 149 2.42 -19.05 12.84
N GLU A 150 3.12 -20.12 12.47
CA GLU A 150 3.56 -21.17 13.40
C GLU A 150 4.47 -20.60 14.49
N PHE A 151 5.43 -19.74 14.12
CA PHE A 151 6.29 -19.09 15.08
C PHE A 151 5.49 -18.22 16.07
N LEU A 152 4.57 -17.37 15.58
CA LEU A 152 3.72 -16.53 16.44
C LEU A 152 2.91 -17.37 17.43
N ILE A 153 2.34 -18.48 16.98
CA ILE A 153 1.59 -19.41 17.84
C ILE A 153 2.52 -20.07 18.88
N SER A 154 3.74 -20.44 18.48
CA SER A 154 4.72 -21.07 19.41
C SER A 154 5.14 -20.15 20.54
N VAL A 155 5.14 -18.84 20.31
CA VAL A 155 5.40 -17.82 21.35
C VAL A 155 4.11 -17.33 22.03
N SER A 156 3.04 -18.14 21.99
CA SER A 156 1.76 -17.93 22.67
C SER A 156 0.92 -16.74 22.18
N VAL A 157 1.09 -16.31 20.93
CA VAL A 157 0.19 -15.34 20.32
C VAL A 157 -1.15 -16.03 20.03
N PRO A 158 -2.29 -15.49 20.50
CA PRO A 158 -3.61 -16.04 20.20
C PRO A 158 -3.93 -16.07 18.71
N ALA A 159 -4.44 -17.19 18.20
CA ALA A 159 -4.68 -17.39 16.77
C ALA A 159 -5.67 -16.38 16.16
N GLU A 160 -6.65 -15.91 16.95
CA GLU A 160 -7.63 -14.90 16.54
C GLU A 160 -6.98 -13.53 16.25
N GLN A 161 -5.83 -13.23 16.83
CA GLN A 161 -5.09 -12.00 16.62
C GLN A 161 -4.29 -12.00 15.30
N ILE A 162 -4.12 -13.17 14.67
CA ILE A 162 -3.32 -13.36 13.46
C ILE A 162 -4.24 -13.49 12.26
N LYS A 163 -4.00 -12.68 11.22
CA LYS A 163 -4.73 -12.75 9.94
C LYS A 163 -3.77 -12.81 8.78
N ILE A 164 -4.15 -13.58 7.76
CA ILE A 164 -3.37 -13.79 6.54
C ILE A 164 -4.06 -13.09 5.37
N LYS A 165 -3.27 -12.32 4.61
CA LYS A 165 -3.70 -11.68 3.37
C LYS A 165 -2.69 -11.99 2.27
N THR A 166 -3.05 -12.88 1.33
CA THR A 166 -2.31 -13.21 0.11
C THR A 166 -3.19 -12.99 -1.11
N ALA A 167 -2.71 -13.33 -2.29
CA ALA A 167 -3.50 -13.31 -3.52
C ALA A 167 -4.69 -14.30 -3.44
N GLN A 168 -4.51 -15.45 -2.79
CA GLN A 168 -5.53 -16.50 -2.67
C GLN A 168 -6.31 -16.44 -1.36
N ILE A 169 -5.67 -15.98 -0.27
CA ILE A 169 -6.25 -15.98 1.09
C ILE A 169 -6.57 -14.54 1.48
N ASN A 170 -7.78 -14.30 1.93
CA ASN A 170 -8.18 -12.99 2.47
C ASN A 170 -8.98 -13.15 3.76
N GLU A 171 -8.27 -13.32 4.88
CA GLU A 171 -8.86 -13.41 6.22
C GLU A 171 -9.26 -12.04 6.79
N LEU A 172 -8.96 -10.94 6.08
CA LEU A 172 -9.34 -9.58 6.47
C LEU A 172 -10.68 -9.13 5.86
N LYS A 173 -11.30 -9.98 5.03
CA LYS A 173 -12.58 -9.63 4.40
C LYS A 173 -13.65 -9.42 5.47
N ASN A 174 -14.34 -8.28 5.39
CA ASN A 174 -15.39 -7.88 6.33
C ASN A 174 -14.94 -7.66 7.79
N ILE A 175 -13.62 -7.47 8.02
CA ILE A 175 -13.10 -7.07 9.33
C ILE A 175 -12.89 -5.56 9.33
N ASP A 176 -13.52 -4.88 10.28
CA ASP A 176 -13.18 -3.50 10.60
C ASP A 176 -11.94 -3.47 11.51
N LEU A 177 -10.79 -3.18 10.90
CA LEU A 177 -9.52 -3.11 11.63
C LEU A 177 -9.44 -1.91 12.57
N LEU A 178 -10.33 -0.93 12.47
CA LEU A 178 -10.35 0.23 13.35
C LEU A 178 -11.27 0.05 14.55
N SER A 179 -12.14 -0.96 14.52
CA SER A 179 -13.03 -1.27 15.64
C SER A 179 -12.26 -1.62 16.92
N PRO A 180 -12.63 -1.09 18.09
CA PRO A 180 -12.08 -1.50 19.38
C PRO A 180 -12.28 -2.99 19.68
N ASP A 181 -13.36 -3.59 19.18
CA ASP A 181 -13.69 -5.00 19.40
C ASP A 181 -12.86 -5.96 18.52
N CYS A 182 -12.14 -5.42 17.54
CA CYS A 182 -11.33 -6.25 16.66
C CYS A 182 -10.08 -6.77 17.39
N PRO A 183 -9.85 -8.10 17.44
CA PRO A 183 -8.69 -8.68 18.13
C PRO A 183 -7.39 -8.60 17.31
N VAL A 184 -7.44 -8.31 16.03
CA VAL A 184 -6.29 -8.42 15.11
C VAL A 184 -5.14 -7.51 15.52
N ARG A 185 -3.95 -8.11 15.67
CA ARG A 185 -2.70 -7.43 16.00
C ARG A 185 -1.57 -7.75 15.04
N TYR A 186 -1.73 -8.81 14.26
CA TYR A 186 -0.71 -9.34 13.37
C TYR A 186 -1.33 -9.65 12.02
N ILE A 187 -0.80 -9.04 10.97
CA ILE A 187 -1.21 -9.30 9.59
C ILE A 187 0.00 -9.85 8.85
N ILE A 188 -0.16 -11.02 8.24
CA ILE A 188 0.89 -11.64 7.43
C ILE A 188 0.48 -11.56 5.96
N THR A 189 1.36 -11.02 5.13
CA THR A 189 1.12 -10.83 3.70
C THR A 189 2.25 -11.34 2.83
N VAL A 190 1.91 -11.71 1.59
CA VAL A 190 2.86 -11.99 0.51
C VAL A 190 2.41 -11.16 -0.69
N ASN A 191 3.08 -10.05 -0.97
CA ASN A 191 2.83 -9.15 -2.11
C ASN A 191 1.38 -8.65 -2.29
N ALA A 192 0.48 -8.87 -1.31
CA ALA A 192 -0.96 -8.69 -1.48
C ALA A 192 -1.51 -7.35 -0.98
N LEU A 193 -0.65 -6.46 -0.49
CA LEU A 193 -1.08 -5.15 0.05
C LEU A 193 -0.76 -3.98 -0.89
N LYS A 194 -0.56 -4.27 -2.17
CA LYS A 194 -0.19 -3.25 -3.16
C LYS A 194 -1.34 -2.29 -3.47
N GLU A 195 -2.60 -2.79 -3.53
CA GLU A 195 -3.75 -1.98 -3.92
C GLU A 195 -4.96 -2.19 -2.99
N GLY A 196 -5.74 -1.14 -2.78
CA GLY A 196 -7.05 -1.21 -2.12
C GLY A 196 -7.06 -1.56 -0.64
N TRP A 197 -5.90 -1.61 0.05
CA TRP A 197 -5.82 -1.87 1.47
C TRP A 197 -5.40 -0.65 2.25
N ASP A 198 -6.08 -0.39 3.35
CA ASP A 198 -5.78 0.69 4.28
C ASP A 198 -5.87 0.21 5.73
N CYS A 199 -4.86 0.51 6.52
CA CYS A 199 -4.85 0.22 7.95
C CYS A 199 -3.98 1.25 8.69
N PRO A 200 -4.55 2.39 9.12
CA PRO A 200 -3.81 3.39 9.88
C PRO A 200 -3.25 2.86 11.21
N PHE A 201 -3.77 1.76 11.74
CA PHE A 201 -3.23 1.09 12.93
C PHE A 201 -2.00 0.21 12.65
N ALA A 202 -1.56 0.04 11.40
CA ALA A 202 -0.28 -0.58 11.10
C ALA A 202 0.86 0.40 11.47
N TYR A 203 1.60 0.08 12.52
CA TYR A 203 2.73 0.88 13.03
C TYR A 203 4.08 0.26 12.71
N ILE A 204 4.12 -1.05 12.53
CA ILE A 204 5.36 -1.79 12.35
C ILE A 204 5.27 -2.58 11.04
N LEU A 205 6.27 -2.41 10.18
CA LEU A 205 6.49 -3.25 9.01
C LEU A 205 7.71 -4.13 9.27
N ALA A 206 7.50 -5.43 9.39
CA ALA A 206 8.55 -6.44 9.52
C ALA A 206 8.70 -7.20 8.20
N SER A 207 9.65 -6.77 7.36
CA SER A 207 9.92 -7.44 6.09
C SER A 207 10.89 -8.60 6.29
N LEU A 208 10.44 -9.81 5.91
CA LEU A 208 11.22 -11.05 5.92
C LEU A 208 11.55 -11.52 4.50
N ALA A 209 11.18 -10.72 3.50
CA ALA A 209 11.47 -10.97 2.10
C ALA A 209 12.91 -10.56 1.77
N ASP A 210 13.68 -11.45 1.12
CA ASP A 210 15.08 -11.18 0.79
C ASP A 210 15.28 -10.14 -0.32
N LYS A 211 14.24 -9.91 -1.13
CA LYS A 211 14.26 -8.93 -2.22
C LYS A 211 12.89 -8.28 -2.34
N SER A 212 12.86 -6.97 -2.08
CA SER A 212 11.71 -6.13 -2.41
C SER A 212 12.18 -5.07 -3.39
N SER A 213 11.42 -4.79 -4.44
CA SER A 213 11.75 -3.64 -5.28
C SER A 213 11.60 -2.35 -4.46
N PRO A 214 12.40 -1.31 -4.71
CA PRO A 214 12.23 -0.03 -4.01
C PRO A 214 10.80 0.51 -4.08
N VAL A 215 10.14 0.35 -5.22
CA VAL A 215 8.75 0.76 -5.45
C VAL A 215 7.77 -0.03 -4.55
N ASP A 216 7.97 -1.36 -4.43
CA ASP A 216 7.12 -2.19 -3.56
C ASP A 216 7.24 -1.77 -2.09
N VAL A 217 8.45 -1.49 -1.63
CA VAL A 217 8.71 -1.02 -0.26
C VAL A 217 8.06 0.34 -0.03
N GLU A 218 8.21 1.27 -0.96
CA GLU A 218 7.63 2.61 -0.88
C GLU A 218 6.10 2.58 -0.83
N GLN A 219 5.46 1.76 -1.65
CA GLN A 219 4.00 1.59 -1.63
C GLN A 219 3.49 1.02 -0.31
N ILE A 220 4.18 0.00 0.26
CA ILE A 220 3.80 -0.58 1.55
C ILE A 220 4.04 0.42 2.67
N LEU A 221 5.18 1.12 2.67
CA LEU A 221 5.48 2.16 3.66
C LEU A 221 4.44 3.27 3.62
N GLY A 222 4.04 3.75 2.43
CA GLY A 222 3.01 4.77 2.27
C GLY A 222 1.67 4.39 2.94
N ARG A 223 1.36 3.10 3.07
CA ARG A 223 0.16 2.62 3.77
C ARG A 223 0.36 2.53 5.29
N VAL A 224 1.54 2.07 5.73
CA VAL A 224 1.91 1.99 7.16
C VAL A 224 2.05 3.39 7.76
N LEU A 225 2.52 4.35 6.99
CA LEU A 225 2.75 5.72 7.44
C LEU A 225 1.47 6.55 7.63
N ARG A 226 0.30 6.09 7.23
CA ARG A 226 -0.96 6.81 7.41
C ARG A 226 -1.26 7.02 8.89
N MET A 227 -1.49 8.26 9.29
CA MET A 227 -1.80 8.62 10.68
C MET A 227 -3.24 8.19 11.03
N PRO A 228 -3.45 7.48 12.16
CA PRO A 228 -4.79 7.19 12.64
C PRO A 228 -5.58 8.47 12.91
N HIS A 229 -6.84 8.49 12.49
CA HIS A 229 -7.77 9.59 12.73
C HIS A 229 -7.37 10.96 12.15
N VAL A 230 -6.27 11.03 11.38
CA VAL A 230 -5.73 12.28 10.78
C VAL A 230 -5.64 13.40 11.81
N GLN A 231 -5.05 13.13 12.96
CA GLN A 231 -4.89 14.09 14.06
C GLN A 231 -3.58 13.83 14.83
N GLN A 232 -3.12 14.86 15.53
CA GLN A 232 -2.00 14.71 16.46
C GLN A 232 -2.41 13.86 17.66
N HIS A 233 -1.55 12.94 18.05
CA HIS A 233 -1.68 12.14 19.27
C HIS A 233 -0.80 12.70 20.38
N GLY A 234 -1.13 12.36 21.62
CA GLY A 234 -0.42 12.91 22.80
C GLY A 234 1.02 12.42 22.97
N HIS A 235 1.39 11.35 22.26
CA HIS A 235 2.72 10.77 22.32
C HIS A 235 3.35 10.71 20.92
N ASP A 236 4.61 11.10 20.79
CA ASP A 236 5.34 11.23 19.52
C ASP A 236 5.51 9.90 18.74
N LEU A 237 5.32 8.75 19.40
CA LEU A 237 5.39 7.43 18.77
C LEU A 237 4.03 6.91 18.26
N LEU A 238 2.94 7.61 18.53
CA LEU A 238 1.58 7.30 18.09
C LEU A 238 1.07 8.37 17.13
#